data_8d0f8c05a86cee188103a087c0c321d3
#
_entry.id   8d0f8c05a86cee188103a087c0c321d3
#
_cell.length_a   1.000
_cell.length_b   1.000
_cell.length_c   1.000
_cell.angle_alpha   90.00
_cell.angle_beta   90.00
_cell.angle_gamma   90.00
#
_symmetry.space_group_name_H-M   'P 1'
#
loop_
_entity.id
_entity.type
_entity.pdbx_description
1 polymer ?
#
loop_
_entity_poly.entity_id
_entity_poly.type
_entity_poly.pdbx_seq_one_letter_code
_entity_poly.pdbx_strand_id
1 'polypeptide(L)'
;MNNESTPRLVILALDLGTTTGWALRSANGPVAHGFVSFKSQRFEGGGMRSLRFGRWLADMLALNTPKTGAQANLTGIGAVYFEEVRRHLGVDAAHVYGGLLATLTAWCEHHQIPYQGVPVGTIKRHATGKGNAGKAEVIAAMKALGHPVTDDNEADALALLHWALAQGADPALGKEVRHG
;
A
#
# COMPACT_ATOMS: atom_id res chain seq x y z
N MET A 1 -18.35 12.32 -29.89
CA MET A 1 -18.27 12.55 -28.44
C MET A 1 -17.11 11.71 -27.93
N ASN A 2 -15.93 12.34 -27.79
CA ASN A 2 -14.73 11.66 -27.31
C ASN A 2 -14.89 11.46 -25.81
N ASN A 3 -15.09 10.21 -25.41
CA ASN A 3 -15.09 9.81 -24.03
C ASN A 3 -13.61 9.77 -23.59
N GLU A 4 -13.06 10.95 -23.22
CA GLU A 4 -11.75 11.01 -22.57
C GLU A 4 -11.91 10.33 -21.20
N SER A 5 -11.61 9.05 -21.16
CA SER A 5 -11.52 8.31 -19.89
C SER A 5 -10.40 8.97 -19.08
N THR A 6 -10.77 9.63 -18.00
CA THR A 6 -9.82 10.16 -17.01
C THR A 6 -8.79 9.09 -16.71
N PRO A 7 -7.48 9.36 -16.82
CA PRO A 7 -6.46 8.35 -16.58
C PRO A 7 -6.60 7.84 -15.14
N ARG A 8 -6.80 6.54 -15.00
CA ARG A 8 -6.90 5.90 -13.69
C ARG A 8 -5.54 5.96 -13.01
N LEU A 9 -5.53 6.42 -11.77
CA LEU A 9 -4.29 6.53 -11.00
C LEU A 9 -3.77 5.15 -10.56
N VAL A 10 -2.45 5.05 -10.49
CA VAL A 10 -1.79 3.89 -9.85
C VAL A 10 -1.96 4.04 -8.34
N ILE A 11 -2.49 2.99 -7.69
CA ILE A 11 -2.71 2.96 -6.24
C ILE A 11 -1.83 1.88 -5.65
N LEU A 12 -1.05 2.24 -4.63
CA LEU A 12 -0.22 1.34 -3.85
C LEU A 12 -0.82 1.17 -2.45
N ALA A 13 -1.05 -0.06 -2.03
CA ALA A 13 -1.50 -0.42 -0.68
C ALA A 13 -0.43 -1.23 0.04
N LEU A 14 -0.18 -0.94 1.32
CA LEU A 14 0.92 -1.49 2.12
C LEU A 14 0.44 -1.97 3.49
N ASP A 15 0.79 -3.19 3.84
CA ASP A 15 0.78 -3.70 5.21
C ASP A 15 2.22 -3.62 5.75
N LEU A 16 2.50 -2.59 6.58
CA LEU A 16 3.86 -2.23 7.00
C LEU A 16 4.37 -3.12 8.13
N GLY A 17 5.43 -3.87 7.85
CA GLY A 17 6.10 -4.73 8.82
C GLY A 17 7.52 -5.12 8.38
N THR A 18 8.21 -5.93 9.18
CA THR A 18 9.50 -6.52 8.78
C THR A 18 9.38 -7.30 7.47
N THR A 19 8.28 -8.01 7.30
CA THR A 19 7.75 -8.48 6.03
C THR A 19 6.59 -7.58 5.69
N THR A 20 6.75 -6.78 4.65
CA THR A 20 5.73 -5.83 4.19
C THR A 20 4.93 -6.47 3.06
N GLY A 21 3.63 -6.60 3.25
CA GLY A 21 2.70 -6.93 2.17
C GLY A 21 2.45 -5.72 1.29
N TRP A 22 2.29 -5.94 0.00
CA TRP A 22 1.97 -4.87 -0.94
C TRP A 22 0.97 -5.33 -2.00
N ALA A 23 0.12 -4.42 -2.42
CA ALA A 23 -0.76 -4.59 -3.56
C ALA A 23 -0.81 -3.29 -4.37
N LEU A 24 -0.75 -3.42 -5.69
CA LEU A 24 -0.70 -2.30 -6.61
C LEU A 24 -1.71 -2.49 -7.72
N ARG A 25 -2.55 -1.49 -7.96
CA ARG A 25 -3.38 -1.39 -9.15
C ARG A 25 -2.76 -0.40 -10.11
N SER A 26 -2.29 -0.86 -11.24
CA SER A 26 -1.84 0.03 -12.32
C SER A 26 -3.02 0.75 -13.00
N ALA A 27 -2.75 1.88 -13.67
CA ALA A 27 -3.78 2.73 -14.27
C ALA A 27 -4.74 1.98 -15.22
N ASN A 28 -4.23 1.05 -16.02
CA ASN A 28 -5.01 0.29 -17.01
C ASN A 28 -4.75 -1.22 -16.94
N GLY A 29 -4.18 -1.70 -15.83
CA GLY A 29 -3.69 -3.06 -15.74
C GLY A 29 -4.32 -3.89 -14.62
N PRO A 30 -3.92 -5.15 -14.56
CA PRO A 30 -4.28 -6.04 -13.46
C PRO A 30 -3.70 -5.56 -12.14
N VAL A 31 -4.25 -6.10 -11.05
CA VAL A 31 -3.67 -5.95 -9.71
C VAL A 31 -2.43 -6.83 -9.62
N ALA A 32 -1.30 -6.22 -9.26
CA ALA A 32 -0.08 -6.91 -8.85
C ALA A 32 0.00 -6.90 -7.32
N HIS A 33 0.50 -7.96 -6.72
CA HIS A 33 0.61 -8.07 -5.27
C HIS A 33 1.73 -9.02 -4.87
N GLY A 34 2.13 -8.96 -3.61
CA GLY A 34 3.18 -9.80 -3.06
C GLY A 34 3.60 -9.33 -1.67
N PHE A 35 4.73 -9.83 -1.22
CA PHE A 35 5.39 -9.37 -0.01
C PHE A 35 6.89 -9.19 -0.23
N VAL A 36 7.51 -8.36 0.62
CA VAL A 36 8.95 -8.10 0.61
C VAL A 36 9.48 -8.05 2.03
N SER A 37 10.64 -8.66 2.28
CA SER A 37 11.26 -8.65 3.60
C SER A 37 12.35 -7.58 3.71
N PHE A 38 12.21 -6.74 4.73
CA PHE A 38 13.21 -5.74 5.12
C PHE A 38 13.96 -6.15 6.40
N LYS A 39 14.01 -7.45 6.69
CA LYS A 39 14.74 -7.98 7.84
C LYS A 39 16.21 -7.55 7.78
N SER A 40 16.72 -6.98 8.88
CA SER A 40 18.13 -6.67 9.02
C SER A 40 18.97 -7.94 9.12
N GLN A 41 20.17 -7.94 8.51
CA GLN A 41 21.13 -9.02 8.65
C GLN A 41 21.91 -8.88 9.97
N ARG A 42 22.62 -9.94 10.38
CA ARG A 42 23.22 -10.07 11.72
C ARG A 42 24.17 -8.93 12.12
N PHE A 43 24.84 -8.30 11.19
CA PHE A 43 25.84 -7.26 11.47
C PHE A 43 25.48 -5.92 10.83
N GLU A 44 24.20 -5.70 10.53
CA GLU A 44 23.73 -4.45 9.93
C GLU A 44 23.22 -3.48 10.98
N GLY A 45 23.45 -2.20 10.73
CA GLY A 45 22.82 -1.12 11.49
C GLY A 45 21.32 -1.05 11.24
N GLY A 46 20.55 -0.61 12.26
CA GLY A 46 19.08 -0.52 12.18
C GLY A 46 18.56 0.35 11.01
N GLY A 47 19.35 1.32 10.54
CA GLY A 47 19.02 2.18 9.40
C GLY A 47 18.95 1.46 8.05
N MET A 48 19.57 0.27 7.93
CA MET A 48 19.55 -0.50 6.67
C MET A 48 18.14 -0.94 6.26
N ARG A 49 17.26 -1.18 7.23
CA ARG A 49 15.84 -1.47 6.95
C ARG A 49 15.19 -0.29 6.23
N SER A 50 15.31 0.92 6.77
CA SER A 50 14.74 2.13 6.16
C SER A 50 15.34 2.43 4.79
N LEU A 51 16.66 2.23 4.62
CA LEU A 51 17.32 2.41 3.31
C LEU A 51 16.81 1.42 2.27
N ARG A 52 16.63 0.13 2.62
CA ARG A 52 16.07 -0.87 1.69
C ARG A 52 14.63 -0.56 1.34
N PHE A 53 13.83 -0.17 2.34
CA PHE A 53 12.44 0.21 2.11
C PHE A 53 12.35 1.44 1.20
N GLY A 54 13.13 2.49 1.46
CA GLY A 54 13.17 3.68 0.61
C GLY A 54 13.60 3.38 -0.83
N ARG A 55 14.59 2.48 -1.04
CA ARG A 55 14.99 2.02 -2.38
C ARG A 55 13.87 1.27 -3.07
N TRP A 56 13.22 0.35 -2.36
CA TRP A 56 12.08 -0.39 -2.90
C TRP A 56 10.93 0.52 -3.31
N LEU A 57 10.61 1.56 -2.52
CA LEU A 57 9.62 2.58 -2.89
C LEU A 57 10.03 3.34 -4.16
N ALA A 58 11.31 3.70 -4.29
CA ALA A 58 11.83 4.36 -5.48
C ALA A 58 11.74 3.45 -6.73
N ASP A 59 12.03 2.16 -6.58
CA ASP A 59 11.89 1.17 -7.66
C ASP A 59 10.41 1.01 -8.07
N MET A 60 9.49 0.94 -7.10
CA MET A 60 8.05 0.89 -7.38
C MET A 60 7.56 2.13 -8.13
N LEU A 61 8.03 3.32 -7.77
CA LEU A 61 7.72 4.55 -8.48
C LEU A 61 8.26 4.51 -9.93
N ALA A 62 9.53 4.15 -10.10
CA ALA A 62 10.19 4.11 -11.41
C ALA A 62 9.54 3.10 -12.37
N LEU A 63 9.13 1.93 -11.86
CA LEU A 63 8.46 0.90 -12.65
C LEU A 63 7.06 1.34 -13.13
N ASN A 64 6.41 2.23 -12.39
CA ASN A 64 5.06 2.69 -12.68
C ASN A 64 5.01 4.08 -13.32
N THR A 65 6.14 4.74 -13.50
CA THR A 65 6.21 6.05 -14.19
C THR A 65 6.30 5.84 -15.70
N PRO A 66 5.38 6.40 -16.49
CA PRO A 66 5.43 6.32 -17.95
C PRO A 66 6.72 6.93 -18.48
N LYS A 67 7.46 6.21 -19.33
CA LYS A 67 8.76 6.66 -19.87
C LYS A 67 8.63 7.53 -21.10
N THR A 68 7.48 7.52 -21.78
CA THR A 68 7.25 8.23 -23.06
C THR A 68 5.77 8.57 -23.25
N GLY A 69 5.50 9.60 -24.07
CA GLY A 69 4.16 9.99 -24.50
C GLY A 69 3.56 11.17 -23.72
N ALA A 70 2.31 11.52 -24.02
CA ALA A 70 1.56 12.63 -23.39
C ALA A 70 1.39 12.48 -21.86
N GLN A 71 1.67 11.28 -21.32
CA GLN A 71 1.57 10.95 -19.91
C GLN A 71 2.92 10.98 -19.17
N ALA A 72 4.00 11.38 -19.81
CA ALA A 72 5.35 11.43 -19.21
C ALA A 72 5.44 12.38 -17.99
N ASN A 73 4.46 13.26 -17.81
CA ASN A 73 4.37 14.19 -16.68
C ASN A 73 3.50 13.68 -15.52
N LEU A 74 2.91 12.48 -15.65
CA LEU A 74 2.14 11.88 -14.57
C LEU A 74 3.10 11.11 -13.64
N THR A 75 3.05 11.41 -12.36
CA THR A 75 3.73 10.60 -11.34
C THR A 75 3.18 9.18 -11.38
N GLY A 76 4.07 8.16 -11.42
CA GLY A 76 3.66 6.78 -11.60
C GLY A 76 2.72 6.25 -10.52
N ILE A 77 2.88 6.68 -9.25
CA ILE A 77 1.99 6.33 -8.13
C ILE A 77 1.17 7.56 -7.77
N GLY A 78 -0.16 7.46 -7.88
CA GLY A 78 -1.08 8.56 -7.63
C GLY A 78 -1.59 8.63 -6.19
N ALA A 79 -1.58 7.53 -5.44
CA ALA A 79 -1.92 7.50 -4.03
C ALA A 79 -1.32 6.27 -3.33
N VAL A 80 -1.02 6.43 -2.04
CA VAL A 80 -0.57 5.35 -1.17
C VAL A 80 -1.54 5.17 0.00
N TYR A 81 -1.94 3.93 0.23
CA TYR A 81 -2.70 3.55 1.41
C TYR A 81 -1.86 2.61 2.27
N PHE A 82 -1.95 2.72 3.59
CA PHE A 82 -1.27 1.81 4.50
C PHE A 82 -2.17 1.41 5.67
N GLU A 83 -1.93 0.21 6.20
CA GLU A 83 -2.64 -0.24 7.38
C GLU A 83 -2.21 0.59 8.60
N GLU A 84 -3.18 1.27 9.25
CA GLU A 84 -2.96 2.05 10.46
C GLU A 84 -3.05 1.14 11.69
N VAL A 85 -1.88 0.81 12.26
CA VAL A 85 -1.79 0.02 13.49
C VAL A 85 -1.63 0.95 14.69
N ARG A 86 -2.69 1.10 15.49
CA ARG A 86 -2.71 1.99 16.67
C ARG A 86 -2.13 1.36 17.93
N ARG A 87 -2.05 0.04 18.00
CA ARG A 87 -1.53 -0.70 19.15
C ARG A 87 -0.69 -1.87 18.68
N HIS A 88 0.54 -1.94 19.16
CA HIS A 88 1.44 -3.07 18.94
C HIS A 88 1.55 -3.91 20.22
N LEU A 89 1.63 -5.23 20.09
CA LEU A 89 1.82 -6.14 21.21
C LEU A 89 3.26 -6.16 21.74
N GLY A 90 4.22 -5.54 21.03
CA GLY A 90 5.62 -5.49 21.43
C GLY A 90 6.30 -4.19 21.00
N VAL A 91 7.28 -3.77 21.80
CA VAL A 91 8.06 -2.55 21.58
C VAL A 91 8.83 -2.62 20.26
N ASP A 92 9.44 -3.76 19.94
CA ASP A 92 10.21 -3.94 18.71
C ASP A 92 9.31 -3.81 17.46
N ALA A 93 8.11 -4.37 17.49
CA ALA A 93 7.16 -4.23 16.42
C ALA A 93 6.72 -2.77 16.22
N ALA A 94 6.50 -2.05 17.32
CA ALA A 94 6.18 -0.62 17.30
C ALA A 94 7.31 0.21 16.68
N HIS A 95 8.57 -0.05 17.06
CA HIS A 95 9.73 0.64 16.50
C HIS A 95 9.92 0.37 15.01
N VAL A 96 9.72 -0.89 14.58
CA VAL A 96 9.80 -1.27 13.17
C VAL A 96 8.72 -0.55 12.36
N TYR A 97 7.47 -0.65 12.80
CA TYR A 97 6.34 0.00 12.15
C TYR A 97 6.53 1.52 12.09
N GLY A 98 6.88 2.17 13.21
CA GLY A 98 7.11 3.61 13.27
C GLY A 98 8.23 4.07 12.32
N GLY A 99 9.32 3.31 12.24
CA GLY A 99 10.44 3.60 11.35
C GLY A 99 10.05 3.47 9.86
N LEU A 100 9.30 2.43 9.50
CA LEU A 100 8.79 2.26 8.13
C LEU A 100 7.74 3.32 7.78
N LEU A 101 6.83 3.64 8.72
CA LEU A 101 5.82 4.67 8.52
C LEU A 101 6.47 6.05 8.32
N ALA A 102 7.44 6.42 9.15
CA ALA A 102 8.18 7.68 8.98
C ALA A 102 8.91 7.75 7.64
N THR A 103 9.52 6.64 7.20
CA THR A 103 10.18 6.56 5.90
C THR A 103 9.17 6.71 4.75
N LEU A 104 8.01 6.04 4.84
CA LEU A 104 6.94 6.10 3.84
C LEU A 104 6.38 7.51 3.71
N THR A 105 5.98 8.11 4.84
CA THR A 105 5.34 9.44 4.82
C THR A 105 6.30 10.51 4.33
N ALA A 106 7.57 10.50 4.78
CA ALA A 106 8.59 11.41 4.27
C ALA A 106 8.84 11.23 2.76
N TRP A 107 8.83 10.00 2.26
CA TRP A 107 8.95 9.70 0.84
C TRP A 107 7.73 10.20 0.05
N CYS A 108 6.51 10.00 0.57
CA CYS A 108 5.29 10.50 -0.05
C CYS A 108 5.28 12.03 -0.14
N GLU A 109 5.66 12.73 0.95
CA GLU A 109 5.78 14.19 0.96
C GLU A 109 6.80 14.69 -0.07
N HIS A 110 7.99 14.04 -0.12
CA HIS A 110 9.03 14.40 -1.10
C HIS A 110 8.55 14.28 -2.55
N HIS A 111 7.75 13.28 -2.85
CA HIS A 111 7.22 13.03 -4.20
C HIS A 111 5.84 13.65 -4.45
N GLN A 112 5.28 14.38 -3.47
CA GLN A 112 3.93 14.98 -3.53
C GLN A 112 2.84 13.94 -3.84
N ILE A 113 2.97 12.73 -3.26
CA ILE A 113 2.03 11.64 -3.40
C ILE A 113 1.07 11.64 -2.20
N PRO A 114 -0.24 11.76 -2.40
CA PRO A 114 -1.22 11.62 -1.33
C PRO A 114 -1.13 10.26 -0.65
N TYR A 115 -1.28 10.22 0.67
CA TYR A 115 -1.26 8.98 1.43
C TYR A 115 -2.29 8.99 2.57
N GLN A 116 -2.77 7.81 2.94
CA GLN A 116 -3.76 7.65 4.01
C GLN A 116 -3.55 6.35 4.78
N GLY A 117 -3.57 6.46 6.12
CA GLY A 117 -3.69 5.32 7.02
C GLY A 117 -5.14 4.85 7.14
N VAL A 118 -5.36 3.54 7.11
CA VAL A 118 -6.68 2.93 7.24
C VAL A 118 -6.70 1.96 8.42
N PRO A 119 -7.60 2.12 9.39
CA PRO A 119 -7.66 1.22 10.55
C PRO A 119 -7.91 -0.24 10.16
N VAL A 120 -7.17 -1.17 10.77
CA VAL A 120 -7.25 -2.63 10.55
C VAL A 120 -8.70 -3.14 10.55
N GLY A 121 -9.50 -2.73 11.56
CA GLY A 121 -10.89 -3.15 11.66
C GLY A 121 -11.78 -2.69 10.51
N THR A 122 -11.45 -1.56 9.89
CA THR A 122 -12.15 -1.04 8.70
C THR A 122 -11.84 -1.89 7.48
N ILE A 123 -10.56 -2.20 7.27
CA ILE A 123 -10.08 -3.07 6.17
C ILE A 123 -10.75 -4.45 6.27
N LYS A 124 -10.65 -5.08 7.44
CA LYS A 124 -11.19 -6.42 7.69
C LYS A 124 -12.72 -6.47 7.53
N ARG A 125 -13.45 -5.46 8.03
CA ARG A 125 -14.90 -5.39 7.85
C ARG A 125 -15.28 -5.27 6.38
N HIS A 126 -14.55 -4.50 5.61
CA HIS A 126 -14.79 -4.40 4.17
C HIS A 126 -14.55 -5.74 3.46
N ALA A 127 -13.45 -6.42 3.77
CA ALA A 127 -13.06 -7.67 3.10
C ALA A 127 -13.94 -8.86 3.47
N THR A 128 -14.40 -8.96 4.75
CA THR A 128 -15.00 -10.18 5.30
C THR A 128 -16.39 -9.97 5.93
N GLY A 129 -16.83 -8.72 6.05
CA GLY A 129 -18.02 -8.35 6.83
C GLY A 129 -17.75 -8.23 8.34
N LYS A 130 -16.57 -8.62 8.86
CA LYS A 130 -16.23 -8.63 10.29
C LYS A 130 -14.96 -7.86 10.57
N GLY A 131 -15.01 -6.84 11.45
CA GLY A 131 -13.83 -6.02 11.78
C GLY A 131 -12.75 -6.74 12.59
N ASN A 132 -13.06 -7.89 13.17
CA ASN A 132 -12.14 -8.74 13.94
C ASN A 132 -11.80 -10.06 13.22
N ALA A 133 -11.98 -10.13 11.91
CA ALA A 133 -11.66 -11.30 11.10
C ALA A 133 -10.21 -11.77 11.32
N GLY A 134 -10.03 -13.07 11.39
CA GLY A 134 -8.71 -13.72 11.48
C GLY A 134 -8.01 -13.76 10.12
N LYS A 135 -6.71 -14.09 10.14
CA LYS A 135 -5.87 -14.19 8.93
C LYS A 135 -6.48 -15.12 7.87
N ALA A 136 -6.94 -16.31 8.28
CA ALA A 136 -7.52 -17.28 7.36
C ALA A 136 -8.80 -16.75 6.66
N GLU A 137 -9.62 -15.93 7.36
CA GLU A 137 -10.82 -15.33 6.80
C GLU A 137 -10.47 -14.28 5.73
N VAL A 138 -9.44 -13.44 5.98
CA VAL A 138 -8.97 -12.44 5.00
C VAL A 138 -8.38 -13.12 3.76
N ILE A 139 -7.51 -14.13 3.95
CA ILE A 139 -6.96 -14.93 2.84
C ILE A 139 -8.09 -15.57 2.01
N ALA A 140 -9.09 -16.16 2.66
CA ALA A 140 -10.22 -16.77 1.96
C ALA A 140 -11.04 -15.73 1.18
N ALA A 141 -11.25 -14.54 1.74
CA ALA A 141 -11.94 -13.45 1.06
C ALA A 141 -11.17 -12.98 -0.19
N MET A 142 -9.85 -12.83 -0.12
CA MET A 142 -9.05 -12.44 -1.28
C MET A 142 -9.02 -13.53 -2.36
N LYS A 143 -8.97 -14.80 -1.97
CA LYS A 143 -9.10 -15.92 -2.92
C LYS A 143 -10.46 -15.92 -3.63
N ALA A 144 -11.55 -15.64 -2.92
CA ALA A 144 -12.89 -15.54 -3.50
C ALA A 144 -12.99 -14.41 -4.54
N LEU A 145 -12.18 -13.35 -4.40
CA LEU A 145 -12.04 -12.27 -5.39
C LEU A 145 -11.10 -12.62 -6.57
N GLY A 146 -10.54 -13.84 -6.61
CA GLY A 146 -9.71 -14.33 -7.69
C GLY A 146 -8.20 -14.09 -7.52
N HIS A 147 -7.74 -13.65 -6.33
CA HIS A 147 -6.32 -13.47 -6.06
C HIS A 147 -5.68 -14.77 -5.54
N PRO A 148 -4.61 -15.29 -6.18
CA PRO A 148 -3.94 -16.53 -5.74
C PRO A 148 -2.99 -16.26 -4.54
N VAL A 149 -3.55 -15.75 -3.43
CA VAL A 149 -2.79 -15.35 -2.24
C VAL A 149 -2.64 -16.51 -1.24
N THR A 150 -1.47 -16.59 -0.60
CA THR A 150 -1.17 -17.61 0.44
C THR A 150 -0.56 -17.00 1.70
N ASP A 151 0.04 -15.81 1.60
CA ASP A 151 0.65 -15.07 2.71
C ASP A 151 -0.33 -14.07 3.32
N ASP A 152 -0.31 -13.91 4.64
CA ASP A 152 -1.24 -13.02 5.35
C ASP A 152 -0.94 -11.53 5.12
N ASN A 153 0.35 -11.14 5.06
CA ASN A 153 0.69 -9.74 4.80
C ASN A 153 0.26 -9.32 3.38
N GLU A 154 0.42 -10.23 2.41
CA GLU A 154 -0.06 -10.05 1.05
C GLU A 154 -1.59 -9.92 1.00
N ALA A 155 -2.31 -10.76 1.76
CA ALA A 155 -3.77 -10.72 1.83
C ALA A 155 -4.29 -9.42 2.47
N ASP A 156 -3.63 -8.94 3.55
CA ASP A 156 -4.00 -7.70 4.22
C ASP A 156 -3.77 -6.48 3.31
N ALA A 157 -2.66 -6.44 2.55
CA ALA A 157 -2.42 -5.40 1.55
C ALA A 157 -3.44 -5.42 0.40
N LEU A 158 -3.84 -6.61 -0.08
CA LEU A 158 -4.91 -6.75 -1.07
C LEU A 158 -6.26 -6.27 -0.54
N ALA A 159 -6.61 -6.65 0.69
CA ALA A 159 -7.85 -6.21 1.33
C ALA A 159 -7.91 -4.68 1.46
N LEU A 160 -6.78 -4.06 1.82
CA LEU A 160 -6.63 -2.61 1.86
C LEU A 160 -6.79 -1.97 0.48
N LEU A 161 -6.18 -2.55 -0.56
CA LEU A 161 -6.34 -2.06 -1.93
C LEU A 161 -7.81 -2.13 -2.37
N HIS A 162 -8.50 -3.23 -2.13
CA HIS A 162 -9.92 -3.37 -2.46
C HIS A 162 -10.79 -2.36 -1.71
N TRP A 163 -10.48 -2.10 -0.43
CA TRP A 163 -11.15 -1.04 0.33
C TRP A 163 -10.94 0.32 -0.32
N ALA A 164 -9.69 0.68 -0.64
CA ALA A 164 -9.36 1.96 -1.26
C ALA A 164 -10.10 2.15 -2.59
N LEU A 165 -10.13 1.13 -3.43
CA LEU A 165 -10.85 1.15 -4.72
C LEU A 165 -12.36 1.36 -4.54
N ALA A 166 -12.96 0.71 -3.52
CA ALA A 166 -14.39 0.84 -3.22
C ALA A 166 -14.77 2.23 -2.68
N GLN A 167 -13.83 2.97 -2.06
CA GLN A 167 -14.05 4.35 -1.62
C GLN A 167 -13.99 5.38 -2.77
N GLY A 168 -13.86 4.91 -4.01
CA GLY A 168 -13.67 5.79 -5.14
C GLY A 168 -12.31 6.48 -5.08
N ALA A 169 -11.29 5.75 -4.71
CA ALA A 169 -9.90 6.20 -4.62
C ALA A 169 -9.37 6.61 -6.00
N ASP A 170 -10.02 7.59 -6.58
CA ASP A 170 -9.53 8.43 -7.64
C ASP A 170 -9.20 9.77 -6.97
N PRO A 171 -7.92 10.08 -6.70
CA PRO A 171 -7.52 11.35 -6.07
C PRO A 171 -7.97 12.57 -6.87
N ALA A 172 -8.39 12.41 -8.13
CA ALA A 172 -9.00 13.48 -8.92
C ALA A 172 -10.40 13.86 -8.42
N LEU A 173 -11.06 13.03 -7.59
CA LEU A 173 -12.40 13.28 -7.07
C LEU A 173 -12.44 13.54 -5.55
N GLY A 174 -11.35 13.32 -4.82
CA GLY A 174 -11.26 13.47 -3.36
C GLY A 174 -10.57 14.78 -2.94
N LYS A 175 -11.30 15.90 -2.89
CA LYS A 175 -10.93 16.99 -1.98
C LYS A 175 -11.07 16.48 -0.57
N GLU A 176 -9.97 16.55 0.20
CA GLU A 176 -9.77 16.22 1.62
C GLU A 176 -9.09 14.87 1.90
N VAL A 177 -7.83 14.75 1.49
CA VAL A 177 -6.88 13.94 2.25
C VAL A 177 -6.52 14.79 3.48
N ARG A 178 -7.12 14.47 4.62
CA ARG A 178 -6.77 15.13 5.89
C ARG A 178 -5.39 14.63 6.28
N HIS A 179 -4.44 15.58 6.33
CA HIS A 179 -3.20 15.40 7.04
C HIS A 179 -3.54 15.18 8.53
N GLY A 180 -3.33 13.98 9.01
CA GLY A 180 -3.47 13.61 10.41
C GLY A 180 -2.13 13.46 11.07
#